data_e5545fedf01547677a0b4a22f2d363ac
#
_entry.id   e5545fedf01547677a0b4a22f2d363ac
#
_cell.length_a   1.000
_cell.length_b   1.000
_cell.length_c   1.000
_cell.angle_alpha   90.00
_cell.angle_beta   90.00
_cell.angle_gamma   90.00
#
_symmetry.space_group_name_H-M   'P 1'
#
loop_
_entity.id
_entity.type
_entity.pdbx_description
1 polymer ?
#
loop_
_entity_poly.entity_id
_entity_poly.type
_entity_poly.pdbx_seq_one_letter_code
_entity_poly.pdbx_strand_id
1 'polypeptide(L)'
;MEDDNNQPLGPQHLERWNENLAQHVEKFSAVIDETEPRFDTTENILQTVAQWYVRKDGKYYDVEEPGPVFSRDDIERIIIQRLKAEFPGSDLSKDLIRQMLHVLVKDLFVDPRRSIPIWSGLRQSMPGCPDKLTFKRMAATINTWKEPGYRQLGHVKPSWGLFERYMQTTFQVEAERKMLLNWLAWCLQNESDKPGWAPFLFSADKGSGKSTFAKVAGMLFGEANTATENNINKLVSRFNAPILEKKLVVCEELYLPPGSDKANAIKTFITEKETVAEHKYQSAQQVEQVCSFIFITNHKPIWLEEGDRRFYVIEVKHDGHRLGPRGSEYAQEVGELINSLADPNQLAALYQVLIKHPVPESFDPHSLDVLEHSTNIMTELRESSFDINRVSVEEYLNREKIIAITSEGMKSLISSGYSSKLTALKHVLADLGWVCRKTIKWGGYNYARVIYLRPGYTIAGKTITGPDGWTTDTTSSINRSEASYSFTSEGFTRPDLFDPEETDFDLDF
;
A
#
# COMPACT_ATOMS: atom_id res chain seq x y z
N MET A 1 -3.81 -46.15 6.94
CA MET A 1 -4.30 -45.51 8.19
C MET A 1 -3.66 -44.12 8.14
N GLU A 2 -4.41 -43.24 7.52
CA GLU A 2 -4.03 -41.83 7.33
C GLU A 2 -4.59 -41.06 8.52
N ASP A 3 -3.74 -40.30 9.21
CA ASP A 3 -4.12 -39.47 10.32
C ASP A 3 -4.73 -38.16 9.81
N ASP A 4 -6.06 -38.16 9.78
CA ASP A 4 -6.90 -36.96 9.56
C ASP A 4 -7.06 -36.21 10.88
N ASN A 5 -6.17 -35.26 11.16
CA ASN A 5 -6.33 -34.38 12.31
C ASN A 5 -5.77 -32.97 12.07
N ASN A 6 -6.24 -32.31 10.98
CA ASN A 6 -5.90 -30.91 10.74
C ASN A 6 -7.12 -30.12 10.24
N GLN A 7 -8.22 -30.16 11.03
CA GLN A 7 -9.31 -29.19 10.83
C GLN A 7 -9.11 -27.97 11.73
N PRO A 8 -9.29 -26.74 11.23
CA PRO A 8 -9.25 -25.55 12.06
C PRO A 8 -10.40 -25.59 13.07
N LEU A 9 -10.07 -25.34 14.32
CA LEU A 9 -11.03 -25.26 15.43
C LEU A 9 -12.06 -24.15 15.14
N GLY A 10 -13.30 -24.52 14.88
CA GLY A 10 -14.39 -23.60 14.57
C GLY A 10 -14.83 -22.73 15.76
N PRO A 11 -15.67 -21.69 15.53
CA PRO A 11 -16.12 -20.73 16.54
C PRO A 11 -16.70 -21.36 17.82
N GLN A 12 -17.34 -22.49 17.72
CA GLN A 12 -17.93 -23.22 18.85
C GLN A 12 -16.89 -23.78 19.84
N HIS A 13 -15.65 -24.00 19.42
CA HIS A 13 -14.55 -24.40 20.31
C HIS A 13 -14.00 -23.21 21.12
N LEU A 14 -14.04 -22.01 20.56
CA LEU A 14 -13.66 -20.78 21.25
C LEU A 14 -14.69 -20.38 22.30
N GLU A 15 -15.98 -20.52 22.03
CA GLU A 15 -17.05 -20.30 23.01
C GLU A 15 -16.95 -21.26 24.19
N ARG A 16 -16.77 -22.56 23.92
CA ARG A 16 -16.60 -23.57 24.96
C ARG A 16 -15.32 -23.40 25.78
N TRP A 17 -14.27 -22.86 25.19
CA TRP A 17 -13.02 -22.54 25.87
C TRP A 17 -13.20 -21.32 26.78
N ASN A 18 -13.90 -20.30 26.30
CA ASN A 18 -14.24 -19.10 27.07
C ASN A 18 -15.20 -19.41 28.23
N GLU A 19 -16.18 -20.29 28.04
CA GLU A 19 -17.08 -20.75 29.10
C GLU A 19 -16.35 -21.56 30.19
N ASN A 20 -15.43 -22.45 29.79
CA ASN A 20 -14.59 -23.18 30.74
C ASN A 20 -13.63 -22.27 31.50
N LEU A 21 -13.09 -21.22 30.84
CA LEU A 21 -12.23 -20.23 31.45
C LEU A 21 -13.02 -19.39 32.47
N ALA A 22 -14.24 -18.95 32.11
CA ALA A 22 -15.12 -18.19 32.99
C ALA A 22 -15.51 -19.02 34.23
N GLN A 23 -15.84 -20.31 34.08
CA GLN A 23 -16.14 -21.21 35.19
C GLN A 23 -14.92 -21.48 36.11
N HIS A 24 -13.70 -21.49 35.57
CA HIS A 24 -12.48 -21.61 36.37
C HIS A 24 -12.21 -20.31 37.14
N VAL A 25 -12.43 -19.16 36.52
CA VAL A 25 -12.31 -17.84 37.17
C VAL A 25 -13.34 -17.68 38.29
N GLU A 26 -14.61 -18.10 38.08
CA GLU A 26 -15.65 -18.12 39.13
C GLU A 26 -15.29 -19.04 40.31
N LYS A 27 -14.76 -20.24 40.05
CA LYS A 27 -14.33 -21.16 41.10
C LYS A 27 -13.16 -20.65 41.91
N PHE A 28 -12.23 -19.90 41.35
CA PHE A 28 -11.14 -19.25 42.10
C PHE A 28 -11.59 -18.00 42.81
N SER A 29 -12.55 -17.24 42.25
CA SER A 29 -13.13 -16.07 42.92
C SER A 29 -13.96 -16.43 44.17
N ALA A 30 -14.58 -17.62 44.19
CA ALA A 30 -15.40 -18.07 45.33
C ALA A 30 -14.60 -18.49 46.60
N VAL A 31 -13.27 -18.52 46.52
CA VAL A 31 -12.39 -18.86 47.68
C VAL A 31 -11.76 -17.64 48.30
N ILE A 32 -11.97 -16.43 47.76
CA ILE A 32 -11.43 -15.18 48.29
C ILE A 32 -12.49 -14.49 49.13
N ASP A 33 -12.24 -14.43 50.43
CA ASP A 33 -13.05 -13.80 51.46
C ASP A 33 -13.41 -12.33 51.12
N GLU A 34 -14.71 -11.97 51.13
CA GLU A 34 -15.29 -10.70 50.70
C GLU A 34 -14.91 -9.47 51.56
N THR A 35 -13.92 -9.55 52.45
CA THR A 35 -13.66 -8.51 53.46
C THR A 35 -12.48 -7.57 53.23
N GLU A 36 -11.73 -7.66 52.10
CA GLU A 36 -10.62 -6.74 51.84
C GLU A 36 -10.71 -5.94 50.53
N PRO A 37 -11.05 -4.64 50.58
CA PRO A 37 -11.07 -3.77 49.41
C PRO A 37 -9.69 -3.50 48.77
N ARG A 38 -8.61 -4.03 49.35
CA ARG A 38 -7.23 -3.85 48.86
C ARG A 38 -6.83 -4.77 47.71
N PHE A 39 -7.42 -5.93 47.61
CA PHE A 39 -7.06 -6.93 46.58
C PHE A 39 -7.47 -6.49 45.17
N ASP A 40 -8.62 -5.87 45.02
CA ASP A 40 -9.15 -5.42 43.74
C ASP A 40 -8.24 -4.35 43.12
N THR A 41 -7.74 -3.40 43.89
CA THR A 41 -6.84 -2.34 43.41
C THR A 41 -5.46 -2.87 43.05
N THR A 42 -4.92 -3.83 43.78
CA THR A 42 -3.62 -4.45 43.51
C THR A 42 -3.67 -5.34 42.26
N GLU A 43 -4.74 -6.09 42.09
CA GLU A 43 -4.95 -6.92 40.92
C GLU A 43 -5.10 -6.08 39.66
N ASN A 44 -5.88 -5.02 39.67
CA ASN A 44 -6.02 -4.09 38.56
C ASN A 44 -4.69 -3.42 38.19
N ILE A 45 -3.89 -3.04 39.15
CA ILE A 45 -2.54 -2.51 38.93
C ILE A 45 -1.66 -3.56 38.29
N LEU A 46 -1.68 -4.80 38.75
CA LEU A 46 -0.88 -5.89 38.23
C LEU A 46 -1.23 -6.18 36.76
N GLN A 47 -2.54 -6.27 36.44
CA GLN A 47 -3.03 -6.49 35.08
C GLN A 47 -2.66 -5.32 34.15
N THR A 48 -2.73 -4.09 34.63
CA THR A 48 -2.31 -2.90 33.88
C THR A 48 -0.81 -2.95 33.59
N VAL A 49 0.02 -3.24 34.60
CA VAL A 49 1.48 -3.33 34.44
C VAL A 49 1.90 -4.47 33.51
N ALA A 50 1.20 -5.60 33.54
CA ALA A 50 1.45 -6.72 32.63
C ALA A 50 1.26 -6.35 31.16
N GLN A 51 0.46 -5.33 30.84
CA GLN A 51 0.22 -4.84 29.49
C GLN A 51 1.22 -3.76 29.02
N TRP A 52 2.08 -3.26 29.89
CA TRP A 52 3.06 -2.24 29.51
C TRP A 52 4.22 -2.79 28.69
N TYR A 53 4.54 -4.07 28.89
CA TYR A 53 5.71 -4.71 28.30
C TYR A 53 5.37 -6.07 27.71
N VAL A 54 6.20 -6.47 26.76
CA VAL A 54 6.23 -7.82 26.20
C VAL A 54 7.66 -8.35 26.24
N ARG A 55 7.84 -9.68 26.25
CA ARG A 55 9.16 -10.30 26.25
C ARG A 55 9.38 -11.20 25.05
N LYS A 56 10.57 -11.14 24.47
CA LYS A 56 11.01 -12.03 23.40
C LYS A 56 12.50 -12.29 23.52
N ASP A 57 12.91 -13.55 23.38
CA ASP A 57 14.30 -13.98 23.40
C ASP A 57 15.06 -13.48 24.67
N GLY A 58 14.43 -13.56 25.83
CA GLY A 58 14.99 -13.13 27.11
C GLY A 58 15.09 -11.61 27.29
N LYS A 59 14.59 -10.82 26.37
CA LYS A 59 14.58 -9.36 26.39
C LYS A 59 13.16 -8.84 26.54
N TYR A 60 13.02 -7.61 27.03
CA TYR A 60 11.76 -6.93 27.27
C TYR A 60 11.65 -5.70 26.39
N TYR A 61 10.44 -5.44 25.93
CA TYR A 61 10.11 -4.35 25.01
C TYR A 61 8.89 -3.60 25.55
N ASP A 62 8.92 -2.28 25.46
CA ASP A 62 7.75 -1.46 25.75
C ASP A 62 6.68 -1.68 24.66
N VAL A 63 5.42 -1.78 25.06
CA VAL A 63 4.31 -2.03 24.13
C VAL A 63 3.99 -0.80 23.29
N GLU A 64 4.20 0.40 23.83
CA GLU A 64 3.98 1.65 23.09
C GLU A 64 5.14 1.98 22.15
N GLU A 65 6.38 1.82 22.66
CA GLU A 65 7.61 2.13 21.93
C GLU A 65 8.60 0.97 22.00
N PRO A 66 8.42 -0.11 21.24
CA PRO A 66 9.26 -1.31 21.34
C PRO A 66 10.67 -1.14 20.75
N GLY A 67 11.10 0.09 20.45
CA GLY A 67 12.46 0.39 20.01
C GLY A 67 13.54 0.11 21.07
N PRO A 68 13.43 0.60 22.30
CA PRO A 68 14.34 0.26 23.39
C PRO A 68 14.19 -1.19 23.82
N VAL A 69 15.33 -1.85 24.09
CA VAL A 69 15.40 -3.24 24.53
C VAL A 69 15.95 -3.28 25.94
N PHE A 70 15.23 -3.90 26.86
CA PHE A 70 15.61 -3.94 28.25
C PHE A 70 16.08 -5.34 28.67
N SER A 71 17.11 -5.38 29.52
CA SER A 71 17.50 -6.58 30.25
C SER A 71 16.47 -6.88 31.36
N ARG A 72 16.59 -8.05 31.98
CA ARG A 72 15.73 -8.40 33.12
C ARG A 72 15.94 -7.46 34.32
N ASP A 73 17.17 -7.07 34.59
CA ASP A 73 17.49 -6.19 35.74
C ASP A 73 17.01 -4.76 35.46
N ASP A 74 17.10 -4.30 34.22
CA ASP A 74 16.63 -2.98 33.85
C ASP A 74 15.10 -2.88 33.88
N ILE A 75 14.39 -3.91 33.38
CA ILE A 75 12.92 -3.89 33.34
C ILE A 75 12.33 -3.84 34.76
N GLU A 76 12.92 -4.55 35.75
CA GLU A 76 12.44 -4.48 37.13
C GLU A 76 12.54 -3.05 37.69
N ARG A 77 13.65 -2.33 37.41
CA ARG A 77 13.82 -0.94 37.78
C ARG A 77 12.85 0.01 37.12
N ILE A 78 12.66 -0.17 35.80
CA ILE A 78 11.75 0.65 34.99
C ILE A 78 10.30 0.48 35.48
N ILE A 79 9.87 -0.77 35.71
CA ILE A 79 8.54 -1.05 36.26
C ILE A 79 8.34 -0.32 37.62
N ILE A 80 9.31 -0.37 38.53
CA ILE A 80 9.22 0.33 39.83
C ILE A 80 9.07 1.84 39.62
N GLN A 81 9.85 2.42 38.71
CA GLN A 81 9.78 3.87 38.46
C GLN A 81 8.43 4.26 37.85
N ARG A 82 7.95 3.50 36.86
CA ARG A 82 6.67 3.75 36.20
C ARG A 82 5.49 3.53 37.11
N LEU A 83 5.51 2.49 37.97
CA LEU A 83 4.49 2.28 39.01
C LEU A 83 4.33 3.49 39.92
N LYS A 84 5.44 4.07 40.37
CA LYS A 84 5.41 5.27 41.25
C LYS A 84 4.90 6.51 40.50
N ALA A 85 5.15 6.61 39.20
CA ALA A 85 4.70 7.74 38.39
C ALA A 85 3.20 7.64 38.05
N GLU A 86 2.75 6.45 37.63
CA GLU A 86 1.38 6.21 37.16
C GLU A 86 0.37 6.08 38.31
N PHE A 87 0.83 5.60 39.50
CA PHE A 87 -0.01 5.36 40.67
C PHE A 87 0.51 6.10 41.92
N PRO A 88 0.62 7.44 41.89
CA PRO A 88 1.26 8.22 42.96
C PRO A 88 0.51 8.19 44.30
N GLY A 89 -0.77 7.85 44.32
CA GLY A 89 -1.61 7.74 45.52
C GLY A 89 -1.77 6.33 46.07
N SER A 90 -1.15 5.32 45.46
CA SER A 90 -1.28 3.94 45.89
C SER A 90 -0.29 3.62 47.03
N ASP A 91 -0.76 2.92 48.06
CA ASP A 91 0.09 2.43 49.16
C ASP A 91 0.88 1.18 48.73
N LEU A 92 1.81 1.38 47.80
CA LEU A 92 2.67 0.32 47.26
C LEU A 92 3.87 0.11 48.20
N SER A 93 3.71 -0.78 49.19
CA SER A 93 4.82 -1.17 50.06
C SER A 93 5.94 -1.86 49.25
N LYS A 94 7.17 -1.83 49.82
CA LYS A 94 8.31 -2.49 49.16
C LYS A 94 8.09 -4.00 48.96
N ASP A 95 7.41 -4.65 49.89
CA ASP A 95 7.14 -6.09 49.79
C ASP A 95 6.06 -6.40 48.76
N LEU A 96 5.03 -5.57 48.64
CA LEU A 96 4.03 -5.68 47.62
C LEU A 96 4.66 -5.52 46.21
N ILE A 97 5.51 -4.51 46.02
CA ILE A 97 6.24 -4.31 44.76
C ILE A 97 7.10 -5.54 44.44
N ARG A 98 7.78 -6.15 45.40
CA ARG A 98 8.54 -7.37 45.17
C ARG A 98 7.67 -8.56 44.75
N GLN A 99 6.52 -8.73 45.36
CA GLN A 99 5.54 -9.76 44.97
C GLN A 99 5.02 -9.52 43.55
N MET A 100 4.66 -8.28 43.22
CA MET A 100 4.24 -7.93 41.87
C MET A 100 5.32 -8.22 40.81
N LEU A 101 6.57 -7.82 41.08
CA LEU A 101 7.69 -8.12 40.17
C LEU A 101 7.95 -9.63 40.05
N HIS A 102 7.74 -10.41 41.13
CA HIS A 102 7.83 -11.87 41.04
C HIS A 102 6.80 -12.43 40.07
N VAL A 103 5.55 -12.05 40.21
CA VAL A 103 4.43 -12.47 39.34
C VAL A 103 4.69 -12.01 37.88
N LEU A 104 5.07 -10.75 37.67
CA LEU A 104 5.26 -10.17 36.35
C LEU A 104 6.41 -10.78 35.56
N VAL A 105 7.53 -11.10 36.25
CA VAL A 105 8.80 -11.38 35.57
C VAL A 105 9.31 -12.80 35.82
N LYS A 106 9.03 -13.39 37.00
CA LYS A 106 9.69 -14.62 37.48
C LYS A 106 8.81 -15.85 37.53
N ASP A 107 7.53 -15.69 37.83
CA ASP A 107 6.63 -16.82 38.01
C ASP A 107 6.26 -17.42 36.64
N LEU A 108 6.61 -18.68 36.46
CA LEU A 108 6.36 -19.42 35.22
C LEU A 108 4.94 -20.01 35.14
N PHE A 109 4.21 -20.01 36.24
CA PHE A 109 2.90 -20.68 36.36
C PHE A 109 1.75 -19.66 36.43
N VAL A 110 2.04 -18.37 36.32
CA VAL A 110 1.04 -17.32 36.36
C VAL A 110 0.32 -17.21 35.02
N ASP A 111 -0.97 -16.91 35.08
CA ASP A 111 -1.79 -16.56 33.91
C ASP A 111 -1.09 -15.48 33.05
N PRO A 112 -1.02 -15.64 31.73
CA PRO A 112 -0.44 -14.63 30.81
C PRO A 112 -1.00 -13.22 30.96
N ARG A 113 -2.20 -13.06 31.53
CA ARG A 113 -2.82 -11.77 31.82
C ARG A 113 -2.23 -11.06 33.03
N ARG A 114 -1.57 -11.80 33.91
CA ARG A 114 -0.96 -11.31 35.15
C ARG A 114 0.56 -11.23 35.09
N SER A 115 1.19 -11.72 34.03
CA SER A 115 2.63 -11.68 33.80
C SER A 115 2.94 -10.96 32.49
N ILE A 116 4.17 -10.47 32.35
CA ILE A 116 4.63 -9.90 31.08
C ILE A 116 4.60 -10.98 29.99
N PRO A 117 3.74 -10.84 28.96
CA PRO A 117 3.49 -11.91 28.02
C PRO A 117 4.65 -12.14 27.03
N ILE A 118 4.68 -13.33 26.48
CA ILE A 118 5.61 -13.66 25.39
C ILE A 118 5.12 -12.95 24.13
N TRP A 119 5.99 -12.18 23.50
CA TRP A 119 5.70 -11.48 22.26
C TRP A 119 5.95 -12.38 21.04
N SER A 120 4.99 -12.45 20.14
CA SER A 120 5.13 -13.10 18.83
C SER A 120 6.16 -12.38 17.93
N GLY A 121 6.48 -11.13 18.23
CA GLY A 121 7.24 -10.23 17.36
C GLY A 121 6.34 -9.44 16.40
N LEU A 122 5.04 -9.70 16.38
CA LEU A 122 4.09 -9.03 15.51
C LEU A 122 3.55 -7.75 16.13
N ARG A 123 3.45 -6.74 15.27
CA ARG A 123 2.73 -5.49 15.48
C ARG A 123 1.75 -5.33 14.34
N GLN A 124 0.53 -4.99 14.65
CA GLN A 124 -0.53 -4.91 13.65
C GLN A 124 -1.55 -3.85 14.07
N SER A 125 -2.02 -3.04 13.13
CA SER A 125 -3.16 -2.16 13.36
C SER A 125 -4.44 -2.98 13.37
N MET A 126 -5.15 -2.96 14.49
CA MET A 126 -6.41 -3.70 14.70
C MET A 126 -7.51 -2.72 15.12
N PRO A 127 -8.07 -1.92 14.20
CA PRO A 127 -9.17 -1.01 14.50
C PRO A 127 -10.38 -1.77 15.05
N GLY A 128 -11.06 -1.16 16.02
CA GLY A 128 -12.21 -1.79 16.68
C GLY A 128 -11.87 -2.84 17.75
N CYS A 129 -10.59 -3.23 17.88
CA CYS A 129 -10.14 -4.06 18.99
C CYS A 129 -9.72 -3.14 20.15
N PRO A 130 -10.38 -3.22 21.33
CA PRO A 130 -10.03 -2.39 22.48
C PRO A 130 -8.73 -2.83 23.13
N ASP A 131 -8.34 -4.10 22.94
CA ASP A 131 -7.19 -4.68 23.62
C ASP A 131 -5.89 -4.24 22.97
N LYS A 132 -4.96 -3.79 23.77
CA LYS A 132 -3.61 -3.41 23.33
C LYS A 132 -2.77 -4.62 22.95
N LEU A 133 -3.02 -5.75 23.60
CA LEU A 133 -2.38 -7.03 23.33
C LEU A 133 -3.44 -8.06 22.97
N THR A 134 -3.30 -8.68 21.83
CA THR A 134 -4.10 -9.83 21.40
C THR A 134 -3.27 -11.10 21.44
N PHE A 135 -3.88 -12.24 21.75
CA PHE A 135 -3.15 -13.48 21.96
C PHE A 135 -3.52 -14.53 20.90
N LYS A 136 -2.50 -15.06 20.24
CA LYS A 136 -2.62 -16.21 19.36
C LYS A 136 -1.62 -17.28 19.79
N ARG A 137 -2.08 -18.49 20.12
CA ARG A 137 -1.22 -19.59 20.61
C ARG A 137 -0.32 -19.15 21.77
N MET A 138 -0.86 -18.45 22.74
CA MET A 138 -0.18 -17.96 23.96
C MET A 138 0.89 -16.88 23.71
N ALA A 139 1.07 -16.42 22.50
CA ALA A 139 1.96 -15.30 22.18
C ALA A 139 1.15 -14.02 21.92
N ALA A 140 1.63 -12.91 22.47
CA ALA A 140 1.02 -11.60 22.30
C ALA A 140 1.39 -10.98 20.95
N THR A 141 0.41 -10.36 20.30
CA THR A 141 0.59 -9.44 19.18
C THR A 141 0.23 -8.03 19.66
N ILE A 142 1.05 -7.05 19.38
CA ILE A 142 0.82 -5.66 19.79
C ILE A 142 -0.14 -5.01 18.80
N ASN A 143 -1.27 -4.50 19.31
CA ASN A 143 -2.18 -3.67 18.53
C ASN A 143 -1.63 -2.24 18.47
N THR A 144 -1.32 -1.79 17.25
CA THR A 144 -0.79 -0.43 17.01
C THR A 144 -1.89 0.63 16.84
N TRP A 145 -3.14 0.20 16.67
CA TRP A 145 -4.27 1.11 16.57
C TRP A 145 -4.46 1.91 17.86
N LYS A 146 -4.71 3.21 17.71
CA LYS A 146 -5.08 4.11 18.80
C LYS A 146 -6.36 4.84 18.43
N GLU A 147 -7.40 4.62 19.21
CA GLU A 147 -8.67 5.33 19.01
C GLU A 147 -8.45 6.85 19.10
N PRO A 148 -8.82 7.64 18.08
CA PRO A 148 -8.68 9.09 18.12
C PRO A 148 -9.52 9.72 19.23
N GLY A 149 -8.89 10.56 20.09
CA GLY A 149 -9.53 11.10 21.27
C GLY A 149 -10.80 11.91 21.01
N TYR A 150 -10.92 12.56 19.84
CA TYR A 150 -12.12 13.33 19.50
C TYR A 150 -13.39 12.45 19.33
N ARG A 151 -13.24 11.15 19.09
CA ARG A 151 -14.36 10.19 18.96
C ARG A 151 -15.03 9.88 20.29
N GLN A 152 -14.34 10.13 21.40
CA GLN A 152 -14.85 9.96 22.77
C GLN A 152 -15.69 11.16 23.23
N LEU A 153 -15.71 12.26 22.46
CA LEU A 153 -16.59 13.38 22.72
C LEU A 153 -18.03 12.93 22.51
N GLY A 154 -18.90 13.13 23.50
CA GLY A 154 -20.30 12.69 23.49
C GLY A 154 -21.09 13.09 22.23
N HIS A 155 -22.37 13.38 22.35
CA HIS A 155 -23.21 13.71 21.21
C HIS A 155 -22.81 15.05 20.55
N VAL A 156 -22.05 14.96 19.46
CA VAL A 156 -21.74 16.10 18.58
C VAL A 156 -22.70 16.08 17.39
N LYS A 157 -23.31 17.22 17.08
CA LYS A 157 -24.20 17.35 15.92
C LYS A 157 -23.39 17.17 14.62
N PRO A 158 -23.78 16.24 13.73
CA PRO A 158 -23.11 16.07 12.44
C PRO A 158 -23.09 17.35 11.61
N SER A 159 -21.97 17.70 11.03
CA SER A 159 -21.82 18.87 10.18
C SER A 159 -20.65 18.70 9.20
N TRP A 160 -20.88 19.02 7.92
CA TRP A 160 -19.80 19.13 6.94
C TRP A 160 -18.87 20.32 7.21
N GLY A 161 -19.38 21.37 7.87
CA GLY A 161 -18.64 22.59 8.13
C GLY A 161 -17.96 23.17 6.89
N LEU A 162 -16.73 23.64 7.07
CA LEU A 162 -15.91 24.19 5.97
C LEU A 162 -15.41 23.12 4.99
N PHE A 163 -15.46 21.84 5.37
CA PHE A 163 -14.98 20.75 4.53
C PHE A 163 -15.80 20.59 3.25
N GLU A 164 -17.12 20.83 3.31
CA GLU A 164 -17.98 20.78 2.13
C GLU A 164 -17.54 21.78 1.06
N ARG A 165 -17.36 23.05 1.46
CA ARG A 165 -16.89 24.11 0.57
C ARG A 165 -15.52 23.77 -0.02
N TYR A 166 -14.60 23.31 0.80
CA TYR A 166 -13.29 22.86 0.36
C TYR A 166 -13.40 21.78 -0.72
N MET A 167 -14.22 20.74 -0.49
CA MET A 167 -14.42 19.65 -1.46
C MET A 167 -15.01 20.16 -2.78
N GLN A 168 -15.97 21.09 -2.73
CA GLN A 168 -16.60 21.70 -3.92
C GLN A 168 -15.61 22.57 -4.71
N THR A 169 -14.76 23.33 -4.02
CA THR A 169 -13.77 24.22 -4.67
C THR A 169 -12.62 23.42 -5.27
N THR A 170 -12.12 22.42 -4.54
CA THR A 170 -10.92 21.65 -4.91
C THR A 170 -11.22 20.58 -5.96
N PHE A 171 -12.32 19.86 -5.80
CA PHE A 171 -12.74 18.75 -6.68
C PHE A 171 -14.01 19.17 -7.41
N GLN A 172 -13.84 19.92 -8.49
CA GLN A 172 -14.97 20.57 -9.19
C GLN A 172 -15.87 19.57 -9.92
N VAL A 173 -15.31 18.44 -10.38
CA VAL A 173 -16.09 17.39 -11.03
C VAL A 173 -16.88 16.61 -9.96
N GLU A 174 -18.21 16.67 -10.04
CA GLU A 174 -19.11 16.10 -9.03
C GLU A 174 -18.90 14.57 -8.85
N ALA A 175 -18.72 13.84 -9.95
CA ALA A 175 -18.51 12.39 -9.92
C ALA A 175 -17.22 12.03 -9.17
N GLU A 176 -16.11 12.75 -9.45
CA GLU A 176 -14.83 12.56 -8.78
C GLU A 176 -14.92 12.90 -7.29
N ARG A 177 -15.58 14.00 -6.95
CA ARG A 177 -15.84 14.41 -5.57
C ARG A 177 -16.65 13.37 -4.79
N LYS A 178 -17.70 12.81 -5.41
CA LYS A 178 -18.53 11.75 -4.81
C LYS A 178 -17.71 10.49 -4.58
N MET A 179 -16.88 10.08 -5.54
CA MET A 179 -16.00 8.90 -5.40
C MET A 179 -15.02 9.06 -4.24
N LEU A 180 -14.39 10.23 -4.08
CA LEU A 180 -13.50 10.51 -2.95
C LEU A 180 -14.22 10.48 -1.61
N LEU A 181 -15.43 11.07 -1.54
CA LEU A 181 -16.25 11.07 -0.32
C LEU A 181 -16.71 9.66 0.04
N ASN A 182 -17.17 8.88 -0.93
CA ASN A 182 -17.55 7.48 -0.72
C ASN A 182 -16.36 6.65 -0.23
N TRP A 183 -15.19 6.84 -0.85
CA TRP A 183 -13.96 6.14 -0.43
C TRP A 183 -13.57 6.49 1.02
N LEU A 184 -13.55 7.78 1.36
CA LEU A 184 -13.20 8.24 2.71
C LEU A 184 -14.22 7.76 3.75
N ALA A 185 -15.50 7.87 3.45
CA ALA A 185 -16.58 7.42 4.32
C ALA A 185 -16.52 5.91 4.53
N TRP A 186 -16.35 5.13 3.47
CA TRP A 186 -16.22 3.68 3.57
C TRP A 186 -15.00 3.28 4.42
N CYS A 187 -13.86 3.91 4.22
CA CYS A 187 -12.64 3.64 5.00
C CYS A 187 -12.81 3.92 6.50
N LEU A 188 -13.63 4.93 6.87
CA LEU A 188 -13.96 5.24 8.26
C LEU A 188 -15.03 4.32 8.85
N GLN A 189 -15.97 3.85 8.04
CA GLN A 189 -17.03 2.93 8.43
C GLN A 189 -16.51 1.48 8.56
N ASN A 190 -15.42 1.14 7.87
CA ASN A 190 -14.88 -0.22 7.77
C ASN A 190 -13.37 -0.22 8.09
N GLU A 191 -12.98 0.32 9.25
CA GLU A 191 -11.56 0.49 9.59
C GLU A 191 -10.78 -0.81 9.75
N SER A 192 -11.45 -1.91 10.10
CA SER A 192 -10.86 -3.25 10.16
C SER A 192 -10.62 -3.90 8.80
N ASP A 193 -11.11 -3.30 7.72
CA ASP A 193 -10.88 -3.75 6.35
C ASP A 193 -10.09 -2.68 5.57
N LYS A 194 -9.68 -3.01 4.36
CA LYS A 194 -8.93 -2.10 3.47
C LYS A 194 -9.55 -2.08 2.09
N PRO A 195 -9.53 -0.90 1.41
CA PRO A 195 -9.95 -0.82 0.03
C PRO A 195 -8.91 -1.50 -0.88
N GLY A 196 -9.35 -2.06 -2.00
CA GLY A 196 -8.51 -2.64 -3.04
C GLY A 196 -7.96 -1.62 -4.05
N TRP A 197 -8.27 -0.34 -3.87
CA TRP A 197 -7.79 0.77 -4.69
C TRP A 197 -7.58 2.03 -3.86
N ALA A 198 -6.85 2.97 -4.40
CA ALA A 198 -6.44 4.20 -3.72
C ALA A 198 -6.69 5.45 -4.57
N PRO A 199 -7.11 6.56 -3.97
CA PRO A 199 -7.08 7.87 -4.62
C PRO A 199 -5.66 8.28 -5.00
N PHE A 200 -5.50 8.77 -6.23
CA PHE A 200 -4.26 9.30 -6.75
C PHE A 200 -4.49 10.74 -7.23
N LEU A 201 -4.05 11.70 -6.42
CA LEU A 201 -4.30 13.12 -6.64
C LEU A 201 -3.11 13.75 -7.38
N PHE A 202 -3.32 14.10 -8.62
CA PHE A 202 -2.34 14.79 -9.47
C PHE A 202 -2.70 16.25 -9.67
N SER A 203 -1.71 17.12 -9.76
CA SER A 203 -1.86 18.48 -10.28
C SER A 203 -0.50 19.01 -10.69
N ALA A 204 -0.39 19.56 -11.89
CA ALA A 204 0.80 20.30 -12.31
C ALA A 204 1.01 21.56 -11.47
N ASP A 205 -0.10 22.15 -10.97
CA ASP A 205 -0.07 23.36 -10.17
C ASP A 205 0.17 23.07 -8.69
N LYS A 206 1.04 23.87 -8.07
CA LYS A 206 1.31 23.81 -6.64
C LYS A 206 0.22 24.58 -5.86
N GLY A 207 -0.07 24.09 -4.63
CA GLY A 207 -1.07 24.72 -3.77
C GLY A 207 -2.52 24.50 -4.22
N SER A 208 -2.77 23.43 -4.96
CA SER A 208 -4.10 23.04 -5.44
C SER A 208 -4.95 22.28 -4.39
N GLY A 209 -4.49 22.13 -3.15
CA GLY A 209 -5.27 21.51 -2.07
C GLY A 209 -5.14 20.00 -1.92
N LYS A 210 -4.43 19.29 -2.81
CA LYS A 210 -4.27 17.83 -2.73
C LYS A 210 -3.83 17.34 -1.33
N SER A 211 -2.77 17.94 -0.79
CA SER A 211 -2.24 17.59 0.54
C SER A 211 -3.20 17.96 1.68
N THR A 212 -4.10 18.91 1.46
CA THR A 212 -5.14 19.26 2.43
C THR A 212 -6.15 18.14 2.59
N PHE A 213 -6.57 17.48 1.50
CA PHE A 213 -7.43 16.30 1.57
C PHE A 213 -6.80 15.18 2.39
N ALA A 214 -5.55 14.85 2.11
CA ALA A 214 -4.82 13.83 2.86
C ALA A 214 -4.61 14.22 4.34
N LYS A 215 -4.37 15.50 4.61
CA LYS A 215 -4.26 16.02 5.99
C LYS A 215 -5.58 15.87 6.76
N VAL A 216 -6.71 16.21 6.14
CA VAL A 216 -8.04 16.02 6.77
C VAL A 216 -8.31 14.53 7.01
N ALA A 217 -8.02 13.66 6.04
CA ALA A 217 -8.12 12.22 6.23
C ALA A 217 -7.23 11.75 7.39
N GLY A 218 -5.98 12.22 7.47
CA GLY A 218 -5.07 11.93 8.58
C GLY A 218 -5.59 12.39 9.95
N MET A 219 -6.23 13.56 10.02
CA MET A 219 -6.87 14.04 11.26
C MET A 219 -8.03 13.12 11.67
N LEU A 220 -8.84 12.65 10.72
CA LEU A 220 -9.97 11.76 10.98
C LEU A 220 -9.53 10.37 11.46
N PHE A 221 -8.49 9.79 10.89
CA PHE A 221 -7.92 8.53 11.37
C PHE A 221 -7.06 8.69 12.63
N GLY A 222 -6.63 9.92 12.93
CA GLY A 222 -5.72 10.26 14.01
C GLY A 222 -4.25 10.12 13.60
N GLU A 223 -3.42 11.02 14.13
CA GLU A 223 -1.99 11.09 13.81
C GLU A 223 -1.25 9.78 14.12
N ALA A 224 -1.59 9.12 15.24
CA ALA A 224 -0.99 7.85 15.63
C ALA A 224 -1.23 6.73 14.60
N ASN A 225 -2.32 6.78 13.84
CA ASN A 225 -2.75 5.78 12.87
C ASN A 225 -2.42 6.16 11.42
N THR A 226 -1.74 7.30 11.22
CA THR A 226 -1.40 7.83 9.91
C THR A 226 0.11 7.89 9.73
N ALA A 227 0.60 7.52 8.55
CA ALA A 227 1.98 7.78 8.12
C ALA A 227 1.97 8.65 6.87
N THR A 228 2.87 9.61 6.82
CA THR A 228 3.17 10.37 5.60
C THR A 228 4.58 10.03 5.15
N GLU A 229 4.72 9.63 3.89
CA GLU A 229 6.00 9.22 3.32
C GLU A 229 6.25 9.92 1.99
N ASN A 230 7.32 10.69 1.96
CA ASN A 230 7.75 11.45 0.77
C ASN A 230 8.74 10.66 -0.08
N ASN A 231 9.22 9.54 0.42
CA ASN A 231 10.19 8.69 -0.26
C ASN A 231 9.63 7.28 -0.45
N ILE A 232 9.12 7.02 -1.63
CA ILE A 232 8.56 5.73 -2.00
C ILE A 232 9.54 4.55 -1.77
N ASN A 233 10.84 4.81 -1.79
CA ASN A 233 11.83 3.78 -1.53
C ASN A 233 11.73 3.22 -0.10
N LYS A 234 11.26 4.01 0.86
CA LYS A 234 11.05 3.49 2.22
C LYS A 234 9.86 2.53 2.29
N LEU A 235 8.76 2.84 1.58
CA LEU A 235 7.58 1.96 1.52
C LEU A 235 7.93 0.61 0.88
N VAL A 236 8.67 0.63 -0.24
CA VAL A 236 9.05 -0.59 -0.96
C VAL A 236 10.35 -1.22 -0.46
N SER A 237 10.98 -0.64 0.57
CA SER A 237 12.21 -1.17 1.15
C SER A 237 11.94 -2.37 2.06
N ARG A 238 13.01 -3.04 2.46
CA ARG A 238 12.96 -4.16 3.38
C ARG A 238 12.38 -3.80 4.75
N PHE A 239 12.62 -2.58 5.25
CA PHE A 239 12.22 -2.14 6.59
C PHE A 239 10.95 -1.26 6.55
N ASN A 240 9.87 -1.79 6.02
CA ASN A 240 8.60 -1.09 5.78
C ASN A 240 7.55 -1.25 6.89
N ALA A 241 7.80 -2.11 7.89
CA ALA A 241 6.84 -2.42 8.93
C ALA A 241 6.25 -1.18 9.63
N PRO A 242 7.02 -0.14 10.03
CA PRO A 242 6.46 1.04 10.70
C PRO A 242 5.42 1.81 9.86
N ILE A 243 5.49 1.69 8.52
CA ILE A 243 4.53 2.30 7.61
C ILE A 243 3.30 1.40 7.48
N LEU A 244 3.51 0.08 7.29
CA LEU A 244 2.44 -0.89 7.09
C LEU A 244 1.63 -1.20 8.35
N GLU A 245 2.12 -0.81 9.53
CA GLU A 245 1.39 -0.87 10.81
C GLU A 245 0.37 0.26 10.99
N LYS A 246 0.19 1.14 10.00
CA LYS A 246 -0.75 2.25 10.04
C LYS A 246 -2.06 1.93 9.31
N LYS A 247 -3.12 2.67 9.64
CA LYS A 247 -4.40 2.57 8.93
C LYS A 247 -4.40 3.41 7.65
N LEU A 248 -3.80 4.61 7.70
CA LEU A 248 -3.68 5.49 6.55
C LEU A 248 -2.22 5.75 6.21
N VAL A 249 -1.87 5.56 4.95
CA VAL A 249 -0.55 5.88 4.42
C VAL A 249 -0.70 6.92 3.31
N VAL A 250 -0.16 8.11 3.53
CA VAL A 250 -0.12 9.19 2.54
C VAL A 250 1.24 9.17 1.87
N CYS A 251 1.27 8.93 0.56
CA CYS A 251 2.48 8.97 -0.24
C CYS A 251 2.52 10.31 -1.00
N GLU A 252 3.40 11.22 -0.57
CA GLU A 252 3.58 12.52 -1.22
C GLU A 252 4.73 12.47 -2.24
N GLU A 253 4.64 13.35 -3.24
CA GLU A 253 5.68 13.53 -4.27
C GLU A 253 6.05 12.22 -5.01
N LEU A 254 5.05 11.33 -5.22
CA LEU A 254 5.30 10.09 -5.92
C LEU A 254 5.69 10.34 -7.37
N TYR A 255 6.94 10.00 -7.68
CA TYR A 255 7.45 9.96 -9.06
C TYR A 255 8.08 8.59 -9.33
N LEU A 256 7.64 7.93 -10.37
CA LEU A 256 8.19 6.67 -10.86
C LEU A 256 8.40 6.75 -12.36
N PRO A 257 9.49 6.20 -12.89
CA PRO A 257 9.64 6.02 -14.33
C PRO A 257 8.70 4.93 -14.83
N PRO A 258 8.29 4.97 -16.11
CA PRO A 258 7.55 3.89 -16.74
C PRO A 258 8.26 2.53 -16.58
N GLY A 259 7.51 1.47 -16.31
CA GLY A 259 8.05 0.11 -16.16
C GLY A 259 8.80 -0.15 -14.84
N SER A 260 8.73 0.73 -13.86
CA SER A 260 9.39 0.58 -12.56
C SER A 260 8.86 -0.63 -11.79
N ASP A 261 9.75 -1.50 -11.30
CA ASP A 261 9.39 -2.63 -10.40
C ASP A 261 8.71 -2.15 -9.10
N LYS A 262 9.00 -0.90 -8.69
CA LYS A 262 8.37 -0.29 -7.52
C LYS A 262 6.87 -0.06 -7.70
N ALA A 263 6.42 0.18 -8.94
CA ALA A 263 5.01 0.28 -9.25
C ALA A 263 4.27 -1.03 -8.92
N ASN A 264 4.86 -2.18 -9.25
CA ASN A 264 4.28 -3.49 -8.93
C ASN A 264 4.22 -3.74 -7.42
N ALA A 265 5.26 -3.34 -6.67
CA ALA A 265 5.26 -3.44 -5.21
C ALA A 265 4.15 -2.59 -4.57
N ILE A 266 3.95 -1.34 -5.03
CA ILE A 266 2.85 -0.47 -4.57
C ILE A 266 1.50 -1.10 -4.87
N LYS A 267 1.31 -1.62 -6.07
CA LYS A 267 0.07 -2.32 -6.47
C LYS A 267 -0.24 -3.49 -5.54
N THR A 268 0.77 -4.26 -5.15
CA THR A 268 0.65 -5.35 -4.19
C THR A 268 0.23 -4.83 -2.81
N PHE A 269 0.87 -3.76 -2.31
CA PHE A 269 0.47 -3.17 -1.02
C PHE A 269 -0.97 -2.63 -1.01
N ILE A 270 -1.50 -2.18 -2.14
CA ILE A 270 -2.89 -1.72 -2.25
C ILE A 270 -3.85 -2.92 -2.19
N THR A 271 -3.59 -4.00 -2.91
CA THR A 271 -4.56 -5.10 -3.10
C THR A 271 -4.46 -6.21 -2.07
N GLU A 272 -3.25 -6.57 -1.64
CA GLU A 272 -3.07 -7.75 -0.78
C GLU A 272 -3.41 -7.42 0.68
N LYS A 273 -4.21 -8.29 1.32
CA LYS A 273 -4.52 -8.19 2.76
C LYS A 273 -3.35 -8.68 3.62
N GLU A 274 -2.54 -9.59 3.11
CA GLU A 274 -1.36 -10.08 3.78
C GLU A 274 -0.10 -9.58 3.09
N THR A 275 0.88 -9.17 3.87
CA THR A 275 2.16 -8.69 3.36
C THR A 275 3.30 -9.12 4.27
N VAL A 276 4.50 -9.07 3.74
CA VAL A 276 5.72 -9.30 4.53
C VAL A 276 6.18 -7.94 5.08
N ALA A 277 6.18 -7.84 6.40
CA ALA A 277 6.70 -6.68 7.13
C ALA A 277 7.99 -7.05 7.85
N GLU A 278 8.94 -6.15 7.86
CA GLU A 278 10.21 -6.35 8.53
C GLU A 278 10.60 -5.10 9.32
N HIS A 279 10.92 -5.31 10.60
CA HIS A 279 11.56 -4.31 11.44
C HIS A 279 13.07 -4.47 11.39
N LYS A 280 13.80 -3.37 11.57
CA LYS A 280 15.25 -3.43 11.69
C LYS A 280 15.66 -4.35 12.85
N TYR A 281 16.55 -5.27 12.57
CA TYR A 281 17.03 -6.29 13.53
C TYR A 281 16.00 -7.36 13.95
N GLN A 282 14.93 -7.54 13.19
CA GLN A 282 13.96 -8.61 13.39
C GLN A 282 13.79 -9.42 12.10
N SER A 283 13.37 -10.67 12.24
CA SER A 283 13.04 -11.48 11.06
C SER A 283 11.79 -10.95 10.37
N ALA A 284 11.77 -11.04 9.05
CA ALA A 284 10.60 -10.74 8.25
C ALA A 284 9.42 -11.64 8.67
N GLN A 285 8.23 -11.06 8.80
CA GLN A 285 7.03 -11.76 9.22
C GLN A 285 5.86 -11.42 8.30
N GLN A 286 5.00 -12.40 8.07
CA GLN A 286 3.74 -12.19 7.37
C GLN A 286 2.75 -11.53 8.34
N VAL A 287 2.18 -10.41 7.92
CA VAL A 287 1.22 -9.62 8.71
C VAL A 287 -0.02 -9.33 7.87
N GLU A 288 -1.17 -9.34 8.51
CA GLU A 288 -2.37 -8.75 7.92
C GLU A 288 -2.27 -7.23 8.01
N GLN A 289 -2.58 -6.54 6.93
CA GLN A 289 -2.56 -5.09 6.87
C GLN A 289 -3.95 -4.53 6.56
N VAL A 290 -4.30 -3.44 7.21
CA VAL A 290 -5.53 -2.67 7.00
C VAL A 290 -5.27 -1.31 6.35
N CYS A 291 -4.07 -1.12 5.79
CA CYS A 291 -3.64 0.15 5.24
C CYS A 291 -4.52 0.63 4.09
N SER A 292 -5.01 1.85 4.19
CA SER A 292 -5.59 2.61 3.08
C SER A 292 -4.52 3.59 2.58
N PHE A 293 -4.43 3.79 1.27
CA PHE A 293 -3.41 4.64 0.67
C PHE A 293 -4.01 5.87 0.01
N ILE A 294 -3.33 7.02 0.11
CA ILE A 294 -3.58 8.21 -0.70
C ILE A 294 -2.26 8.60 -1.35
N PHE A 295 -2.26 8.74 -2.67
CA PHE A 295 -1.08 9.17 -3.42
C PHE A 295 -1.25 10.60 -3.90
N ILE A 296 -0.18 11.40 -3.76
CA ILE A 296 -0.17 12.82 -4.13
C ILE A 296 1.09 13.10 -4.95
N THR A 297 0.94 13.79 -6.06
CA THR A 297 2.08 14.17 -6.89
C THR A 297 1.84 15.46 -7.66
N ASN A 298 2.92 16.13 -8.07
CA ASN A 298 2.91 17.20 -9.05
C ASN A 298 3.35 16.72 -10.45
N HIS A 299 3.69 15.45 -10.59
CA HIS A 299 4.10 14.84 -11.84
C HIS A 299 2.98 14.00 -12.44
N LYS A 300 2.76 14.13 -13.75
CA LYS A 300 1.78 13.31 -14.47
C LYS A 300 2.17 11.84 -14.30
N PRO A 301 1.25 10.96 -13.84
CA PRO A 301 1.59 9.57 -13.50
C PRO A 301 1.63 8.67 -14.75
N ILE A 302 2.52 8.97 -15.67
CA ILE A 302 2.70 8.26 -16.96
C ILE A 302 3.17 6.79 -16.81
N TRP A 303 3.52 6.38 -15.59
CA TRP A 303 3.90 5.00 -15.27
C TRP A 303 2.72 4.09 -14.98
N LEU A 304 1.52 4.64 -14.88
CA LEU A 304 0.30 3.86 -14.69
C LEU A 304 -0.04 3.11 -15.99
N GLU A 305 -0.35 1.84 -15.83
CA GLU A 305 -0.77 0.99 -16.93
C GLU A 305 -2.23 1.28 -17.31
N GLU A 306 -2.56 1.07 -18.57
CA GLU A 306 -3.93 1.16 -19.06
C GLU A 306 -4.86 0.24 -18.24
N GLY A 307 -5.99 0.78 -17.78
CA GLY A 307 -6.98 0.01 -17.04
C GLY A 307 -6.54 -0.47 -15.67
N ASP A 308 -5.53 0.17 -15.06
CA ASP A 308 -5.08 -0.19 -13.71
C ASP A 308 -6.14 0.16 -12.67
N ARG A 309 -6.89 -0.84 -12.23
CA ARG A 309 -8.01 -0.72 -11.26
C ARG A 309 -7.58 -0.39 -9.83
N ARG A 310 -6.29 -0.18 -9.57
CA ARG A 310 -5.77 0.10 -8.24
C ARG A 310 -5.67 1.57 -7.93
N PHE A 311 -5.78 2.42 -8.95
CA PHE A 311 -5.62 3.86 -8.79
C PHE A 311 -6.80 4.62 -9.39
N TYR A 312 -7.51 5.37 -8.56
CA TYR A 312 -8.49 6.34 -9.00
C TYR A 312 -7.78 7.68 -9.14
N VAL A 313 -7.39 8.01 -10.37
CA VAL A 313 -6.58 9.20 -10.66
C VAL A 313 -7.48 10.41 -10.88
N ILE A 314 -7.23 11.48 -10.14
CA ILE A 314 -7.92 12.75 -10.27
C ILE A 314 -6.91 13.85 -10.58
N GLU A 315 -7.17 14.64 -11.61
CA GLU A 315 -6.44 15.89 -11.83
C GLU A 315 -7.10 17.02 -11.05
N VAL A 316 -6.41 17.52 -10.02
CA VAL A 316 -6.89 18.64 -9.23
C VAL A 316 -6.51 19.95 -9.93
N LYS A 317 -7.48 20.58 -10.58
CA LYS A 317 -7.30 21.79 -11.38
C LYS A 317 -8.41 22.80 -11.11
N HIS A 318 -8.03 23.96 -10.62
CA HIS A 318 -8.94 25.08 -10.34
C HIS A 318 -8.14 26.40 -10.26
N ASP A 319 -8.85 27.53 -10.27
CA ASP A 319 -8.29 28.88 -10.26
C ASP A 319 -7.69 29.34 -8.91
N GLY A 320 -7.94 28.56 -7.84
CA GLY A 320 -7.41 28.78 -6.50
C GLY A 320 -6.01 28.17 -6.23
N HIS A 321 -5.34 27.61 -7.23
CA HIS A 321 -3.94 27.15 -7.04
C HIS A 321 -3.00 28.32 -6.74
N ARG A 322 -1.80 28.06 -6.22
CA ARG A 322 -0.89 29.07 -5.65
C ARG A 322 -0.64 30.30 -6.54
N LEU A 323 -0.54 30.12 -7.85
CA LEU A 323 -0.33 31.19 -8.82
C LEU A 323 -1.61 31.59 -9.56
N GLY A 324 -2.74 31.01 -9.20
CA GLY A 324 -4.02 31.31 -9.81
C GLY A 324 -4.63 32.63 -9.31
N PRO A 325 -5.64 33.16 -10.02
CA PRO A 325 -6.26 34.44 -9.71
C PRO A 325 -6.92 34.45 -8.31
N ARG A 326 -7.34 33.30 -7.78
CA ARG A 326 -7.91 33.14 -6.45
C ARG A 326 -6.98 32.49 -5.43
N GLY A 327 -5.68 32.43 -5.73
CA GLY A 327 -4.71 31.69 -4.91
C GLY A 327 -4.64 32.15 -3.45
N SER A 328 -4.69 33.44 -3.17
CA SER A 328 -4.69 33.99 -1.81
C SER A 328 -5.98 33.69 -1.06
N GLU A 329 -7.15 33.83 -1.72
CA GLU A 329 -8.46 33.53 -1.15
C GLU A 329 -8.55 32.04 -0.79
N TYR A 330 -8.18 31.17 -1.72
CA TYR A 330 -8.20 29.73 -1.49
C TYR A 330 -7.23 29.27 -0.38
N ALA A 331 -6.05 29.87 -0.32
CA ALA A 331 -5.10 29.60 0.76
C ALA A 331 -5.67 29.98 2.13
N GLN A 332 -6.43 31.09 2.21
CA GLN A 332 -7.14 31.47 3.41
C GLN A 332 -8.26 30.47 3.75
N GLU A 333 -9.09 30.06 2.78
CA GLU A 333 -10.13 29.04 2.96
C GLU A 333 -9.57 27.73 3.50
N VAL A 334 -8.46 27.25 2.94
CA VAL A 334 -7.75 26.06 3.43
C VAL A 334 -7.23 26.26 4.85
N GLY A 335 -6.67 27.43 5.16
CA GLY A 335 -6.21 27.78 6.50
C GLY A 335 -7.35 27.76 7.52
N GLU A 336 -8.48 28.36 7.19
CA GLU A 336 -9.66 28.37 8.03
C GLU A 336 -10.21 26.97 8.28
N LEU A 337 -10.26 26.11 7.24
CA LEU A 337 -10.65 24.71 7.37
C LEU A 337 -9.74 23.95 8.37
N ILE A 338 -8.44 24.01 8.18
CA ILE A 338 -7.50 23.29 9.04
C ILE A 338 -7.56 23.80 10.48
N ASN A 339 -7.65 25.12 10.67
CA ASN A 339 -7.83 25.71 12.00
C ASN A 339 -9.15 25.31 12.66
N SER A 340 -10.23 25.25 11.89
CA SER A 340 -11.53 24.77 12.38
C SER A 340 -11.48 23.32 12.82
N LEU A 341 -10.84 22.43 12.02
CA LEU A 341 -10.74 21.00 12.31
C LEU A 341 -9.69 20.70 13.42
N ALA A 342 -8.86 21.67 13.82
CA ALA A 342 -8.03 21.55 15.01
C ALA A 342 -8.87 21.56 16.31
N ASP A 343 -10.10 22.08 16.28
CA ASP A 343 -11.07 21.89 17.37
C ASP A 343 -11.62 20.45 17.33
N PRO A 344 -11.43 19.66 18.39
CA PRO A 344 -11.94 18.28 18.46
C PRO A 344 -13.45 18.15 18.23
N ASN A 345 -14.27 19.16 18.58
CA ASN A 345 -15.70 19.14 18.34
C ASN A 345 -16.04 19.29 16.85
N GLN A 346 -15.32 20.14 16.12
CA GLN A 346 -15.52 20.32 14.69
C GLN A 346 -15.07 19.05 13.93
N LEU A 347 -13.96 18.47 14.33
CA LEU A 347 -13.49 17.21 13.77
C LEU A 347 -14.46 16.06 14.06
N ALA A 348 -14.99 15.97 15.28
CA ALA A 348 -16.03 15.01 15.63
C ALA A 348 -17.31 15.21 14.82
N ALA A 349 -17.72 16.46 14.57
CA ALA A 349 -18.89 16.77 13.75
C ALA A 349 -18.73 16.27 12.32
N LEU A 350 -17.56 16.48 11.70
CA LEU A 350 -17.21 15.97 10.38
C LEU A 350 -17.17 14.43 10.36
N TYR A 351 -16.55 13.83 11.36
CA TYR A 351 -16.51 12.38 11.50
C TYR A 351 -17.91 11.77 11.57
N GLN A 352 -18.83 12.37 12.37
CA GLN A 352 -20.23 11.93 12.51
C GLN A 352 -21.00 12.00 11.19
N VAL A 353 -20.69 12.95 10.30
CA VAL A 353 -21.25 12.99 8.96
C VAL A 353 -20.74 11.84 8.11
N LEU A 354 -19.43 11.62 8.11
CA LEU A 354 -18.78 10.60 7.25
C LEU A 354 -19.16 9.17 7.65
N ILE A 355 -19.22 8.85 8.95
CA ILE A 355 -19.64 7.51 9.39
C ILE A 355 -21.12 7.23 9.12
N LYS A 356 -21.95 8.28 8.91
CA LYS A 356 -23.37 8.16 8.53
C LYS A 356 -23.60 8.39 7.05
N HIS A 357 -22.54 8.71 6.29
CA HIS A 357 -22.67 8.95 4.86
C HIS A 357 -23.15 7.68 4.15
N PRO A 358 -24.25 7.78 3.36
CA PRO A 358 -24.73 6.62 2.62
C PRO A 358 -23.77 6.31 1.47
N VAL A 359 -22.98 5.26 1.61
CA VAL A 359 -22.15 4.74 0.53
C VAL A 359 -23.06 3.92 -0.39
N PRO A 360 -23.16 4.24 -1.70
CA PRO A 360 -24.03 3.53 -2.63
C PRO A 360 -23.63 2.05 -2.77
N GLU A 361 -24.60 1.16 -3.02
CA GLU A 361 -24.32 -0.27 -3.28
C GLU A 361 -23.48 -0.47 -4.54
N SER A 362 -23.52 0.44 -5.50
CA SER A 362 -22.67 0.42 -6.69
C SER A 362 -21.21 0.79 -6.42
N PHE A 363 -20.89 1.33 -5.24
CA PHE A 363 -19.51 1.60 -4.85
C PHE A 363 -18.83 0.30 -4.39
N ASP A 364 -17.93 -0.23 -5.21
CA ASP A 364 -17.11 -1.38 -4.82
C ASP A 364 -15.79 -0.91 -4.20
N PRO A 365 -15.60 -1.09 -2.88
CA PRO A 365 -14.37 -0.69 -2.21
C PRO A 365 -13.16 -1.56 -2.57
N HIS A 366 -13.39 -2.78 -3.05
CA HIS A 366 -12.33 -3.76 -3.31
C HIS A 366 -11.92 -3.81 -4.78
N SER A 367 -12.75 -3.29 -5.69
CA SER A 367 -12.47 -3.29 -7.13
C SER A 367 -12.99 -2.01 -7.78
N LEU A 368 -12.09 -1.22 -8.34
CA LEU A 368 -12.49 -0.03 -9.13
C LEU A 368 -12.92 -0.48 -10.52
N ASP A 369 -14.16 -0.19 -10.91
CA ASP A 369 -14.56 -0.28 -12.30
C ASP A 369 -14.03 0.94 -13.06
N VAL A 370 -12.94 0.71 -13.78
CA VAL A 370 -12.22 1.76 -14.52
C VAL A 370 -13.00 2.25 -15.73
N LEU A 371 -13.94 1.45 -16.26
CA LEU A 371 -14.75 1.85 -17.41
C LEU A 371 -15.90 2.76 -16.96
N GLU A 372 -16.56 2.41 -15.87
CA GLU A 372 -17.67 3.20 -15.32
C GLU A 372 -17.18 4.49 -14.68
N HIS A 373 -16.03 4.44 -13.97
CA HIS A 373 -15.52 5.55 -13.16
C HIS A 373 -14.26 6.19 -13.74
N SER A 374 -14.09 6.17 -15.08
CA SER A 374 -12.93 6.80 -15.72
C SER A 374 -13.00 8.33 -15.58
N THR A 375 -11.90 8.92 -15.08
CA THR A 375 -11.72 10.37 -15.08
C THR A 375 -11.11 10.85 -16.40
N ASN A 376 -11.17 12.16 -16.67
CA ASN A 376 -10.55 12.73 -17.89
C ASN A 376 -9.06 12.41 -17.95
N ILE A 377 -8.33 12.54 -16.83
CA ILE A 377 -6.89 12.23 -16.78
C ILE A 377 -6.61 10.74 -16.97
N MET A 378 -7.45 9.84 -16.46
CA MET A 378 -7.31 8.40 -16.70
C MET A 378 -7.50 8.06 -18.19
N THR A 379 -8.45 8.69 -18.84
CA THR A 379 -8.67 8.55 -20.29
C THR A 379 -7.48 9.10 -21.09
N GLU A 380 -6.98 10.29 -20.73
CA GLU A 380 -5.81 10.89 -21.38
C GLU A 380 -4.53 10.03 -21.17
N LEU A 381 -4.32 9.48 -19.97
CA LEU A 381 -3.19 8.58 -19.71
C LEU A 381 -3.28 7.31 -20.55
N ARG A 382 -4.48 6.76 -20.70
CA ARG A 382 -4.73 5.60 -21.56
C ARG A 382 -4.39 5.89 -23.01
N GLU A 383 -4.91 6.97 -23.56
CA GLU A 383 -4.68 7.39 -24.93
C GLU A 383 -3.20 7.72 -25.17
N SER A 384 -2.57 8.48 -24.27
CA SER A 384 -1.16 8.88 -24.41
C SER A 384 -0.18 7.71 -24.29
N SER A 385 -0.44 6.73 -23.42
CA SER A 385 0.43 5.56 -23.30
C SER A 385 0.35 4.65 -24.52
N PHE A 386 -0.81 4.57 -25.15
CA PHE A 386 -1.01 3.85 -26.40
C PHE A 386 -0.29 4.53 -27.56
N ASP A 387 -0.46 5.84 -27.73
CA ASP A 387 0.09 6.61 -28.83
C ASP A 387 1.62 6.73 -28.79
N ILE A 388 2.22 6.99 -27.62
CA ILE A 388 3.68 7.13 -27.49
C ILE A 388 4.39 5.83 -27.85
N ASN A 389 3.93 4.68 -27.35
CA ASN A 389 4.53 3.40 -27.68
C ASN A 389 4.33 3.04 -29.16
N ARG A 390 3.14 3.32 -29.71
CA ARG A 390 2.82 3.06 -31.11
C ARG A 390 3.68 3.89 -32.03
N VAL A 391 3.71 5.22 -31.84
CA VAL A 391 4.47 6.15 -32.70
C VAL A 391 5.96 5.85 -32.62
N SER A 392 6.52 5.66 -31.45
CA SER A 392 7.96 5.38 -31.27
C SER A 392 8.36 4.04 -31.93
N VAL A 393 7.54 3.00 -31.78
CA VAL A 393 7.79 1.70 -32.44
C VAL A 393 7.64 1.82 -33.95
N GLU A 394 6.61 2.50 -34.45
CA GLU A 394 6.39 2.72 -35.86
C GLU A 394 7.52 3.51 -36.51
N GLU A 395 7.97 4.62 -35.88
CA GLU A 395 9.11 5.42 -36.33
C GLU A 395 10.39 4.58 -36.38
N TYR A 396 10.67 3.78 -35.37
CA TYR A 396 11.81 2.89 -35.33
C TYR A 396 11.76 1.88 -36.49
N LEU A 397 10.62 1.15 -36.63
CA LEU A 397 10.43 0.14 -37.65
C LEU A 397 10.53 0.72 -39.10
N ASN A 398 10.12 1.99 -39.28
CA ASN A 398 10.21 2.71 -40.54
C ASN A 398 11.63 3.22 -40.79
N ARG A 399 12.29 3.82 -39.83
CA ARG A 399 13.66 4.30 -39.90
C ARG A 399 14.63 3.18 -40.27
N GLU A 400 14.52 2.07 -39.54
CA GLU A 400 15.36 0.90 -39.76
C GLU A 400 14.88 0.01 -40.94
N LYS A 401 13.83 0.42 -41.68
CA LYS A 401 13.24 -0.31 -42.80
C LYS A 401 12.93 -1.77 -42.51
N ILE A 402 12.51 -2.08 -41.28
CA ILE A 402 12.27 -3.45 -40.82
C ILE A 402 11.04 -4.00 -41.50
N ILE A 403 11.14 -5.17 -42.16
CA ILE A 403 10.05 -5.86 -42.83
C ILE A 403 9.60 -7.12 -42.07
N ALA A 404 10.46 -7.67 -41.25
CA ALA A 404 10.16 -8.81 -40.40
C ALA A 404 10.94 -8.71 -39.08
N ILE A 405 10.32 -9.11 -37.96
CA ILE A 405 10.95 -9.10 -36.64
C ILE A 405 10.63 -10.37 -35.87
N THR A 406 11.63 -10.95 -35.21
CA THR A 406 11.46 -12.13 -34.35
C THR A 406 11.02 -11.74 -32.92
N SER A 407 10.61 -12.74 -32.13
CA SER A 407 10.33 -12.52 -30.74
C SER A 407 11.56 -12.03 -29.91
N GLU A 408 12.75 -12.41 -30.35
CA GLU A 408 14.02 -11.91 -29.78
C GLU A 408 14.28 -10.45 -30.14
N GLY A 409 14.01 -10.07 -31.40
CA GLY A 409 14.08 -8.68 -31.85
C GLY A 409 13.10 -7.78 -31.07
N MET A 410 11.88 -8.29 -30.78
CA MET A 410 10.96 -7.57 -29.92
C MET A 410 11.48 -7.40 -28.48
N LYS A 411 12.15 -8.39 -27.90
CA LYS A 411 12.79 -8.23 -26.58
C LYS A 411 13.90 -7.19 -26.61
N SER A 412 14.63 -7.11 -27.71
CA SER A 412 15.63 -6.07 -27.92
C SER A 412 15.01 -4.67 -27.93
N LEU A 413 13.88 -4.48 -28.61
CA LEU A 413 13.13 -3.21 -28.57
C LEU A 413 12.68 -2.83 -27.15
N ILE A 414 12.28 -3.81 -26.35
CA ILE A 414 11.92 -3.60 -24.94
C ILE A 414 13.16 -3.12 -24.15
N SER A 415 14.29 -3.79 -24.31
CA SER A 415 15.56 -3.43 -23.64
C SER A 415 16.05 -2.03 -24.05
N SER A 416 15.71 -1.59 -25.26
CA SER A 416 16.02 -0.24 -25.78
C SER A 416 14.98 0.82 -25.43
N GLY A 417 14.01 0.51 -24.55
CA GLY A 417 13.05 1.48 -24.03
C GLY A 417 11.83 1.77 -24.94
N TYR A 418 11.70 1.10 -26.10
CA TYR A 418 10.56 1.33 -27.01
C TYR A 418 9.23 0.76 -26.51
N SER A 419 9.24 -0.16 -25.56
CA SER A 419 8.06 -0.71 -24.94
C SER A 419 8.39 -1.33 -23.59
N SER A 420 7.49 -1.25 -22.62
CA SER A 420 7.68 -1.83 -21.29
C SER A 420 7.40 -3.36 -21.23
N LYS A 421 6.63 -3.90 -22.17
CA LYS A 421 6.20 -5.31 -22.15
C LYS A 421 6.12 -5.91 -23.55
N LEU A 422 6.50 -7.18 -23.67
CA LEU A 422 6.38 -7.95 -24.92
C LEU A 422 4.93 -8.05 -25.41
N THR A 423 3.97 -8.11 -24.49
CA THR A 423 2.53 -8.19 -24.82
C THR A 423 2.05 -6.88 -25.44
N ALA A 424 2.42 -5.73 -24.88
CA ALA A 424 2.09 -4.42 -25.44
C ALA A 424 2.68 -4.25 -26.83
N LEU A 425 3.94 -4.63 -27.03
CA LEU A 425 4.58 -4.56 -28.35
C LEU A 425 3.89 -5.45 -29.40
N LYS A 426 3.39 -6.63 -29.01
CA LYS A 426 2.60 -7.49 -29.89
C LYS A 426 1.29 -6.83 -30.31
N HIS A 427 0.61 -6.13 -29.41
CA HIS A 427 -0.60 -5.38 -29.74
C HIS A 427 -0.28 -4.22 -30.68
N VAL A 428 0.76 -3.43 -30.39
CA VAL A 428 1.19 -2.35 -31.30
C VAL A 428 1.49 -2.88 -32.69
N LEU A 429 2.22 -3.97 -32.82
CA LEU A 429 2.48 -4.59 -34.15
C LEU A 429 1.19 -5.05 -34.85
N ALA A 430 0.24 -5.63 -34.10
CA ALA A 430 -1.04 -6.04 -34.66
C ALA A 430 -1.86 -4.83 -35.12
N ASP A 431 -1.88 -3.73 -34.38
CA ASP A 431 -2.57 -2.49 -34.74
C ASP A 431 -1.93 -1.79 -35.97
N LEU A 432 -0.61 -1.93 -36.11
CA LEU A 432 0.12 -1.51 -37.30
C LEU A 432 -0.09 -2.48 -38.50
N GLY A 433 -0.94 -3.50 -38.34
CA GLY A 433 -1.28 -4.46 -39.37
C GLY A 433 -0.23 -5.56 -39.61
N TRP A 434 0.75 -5.70 -38.68
CA TRP A 434 1.77 -6.74 -38.80
C TRP A 434 1.19 -8.12 -38.53
N VAL A 435 1.56 -9.09 -39.37
CA VAL A 435 1.00 -10.44 -39.36
C VAL A 435 1.96 -11.41 -38.65
N CYS A 436 1.48 -12.03 -37.58
CA CYS A 436 2.23 -13.07 -36.85
C CYS A 436 2.29 -14.37 -37.68
N ARG A 437 3.49 -14.92 -37.87
CA ARG A 437 3.74 -16.24 -38.49
C ARG A 437 4.52 -17.12 -37.52
N LYS A 438 4.07 -18.35 -37.34
CA LYS A 438 4.72 -19.36 -36.47
C LYS A 438 5.46 -20.37 -37.34
N THR A 439 6.45 -21.05 -36.75
CA THR A 439 7.16 -22.17 -37.36
C THR A 439 7.98 -21.84 -38.63
N ILE A 440 8.55 -20.64 -38.67
CA ILE A 440 9.42 -20.20 -39.77
C ILE A 440 10.88 -20.49 -39.44
N LYS A 441 11.63 -21.13 -40.32
CA LYS A 441 13.09 -21.22 -40.25
C LYS A 441 13.69 -19.87 -40.59
N TRP A 442 14.52 -19.37 -39.70
CA TRP A 442 15.04 -18.01 -39.72
C TRP A 442 16.54 -17.97 -39.52
N GLY A 443 17.27 -17.23 -40.34
CA GLY A 443 18.67 -16.92 -40.12
C GLY A 443 19.61 -18.10 -39.91
N GLY A 444 19.45 -19.20 -40.69
CA GLY A 444 20.31 -20.36 -40.54
C GLY A 444 20.17 -21.17 -39.26
N TYR A 445 19.22 -20.84 -38.39
CA TYR A 445 18.92 -21.65 -37.21
C TYR A 445 18.23 -22.97 -37.59
N ASN A 446 18.53 -24.02 -36.83
CA ASN A 446 17.91 -25.33 -37.02
C ASN A 446 16.49 -25.45 -36.48
N TYR A 447 16.02 -24.47 -35.73
CA TYR A 447 14.71 -24.45 -35.11
C TYR A 447 13.85 -23.31 -35.66
N ALA A 448 12.54 -23.53 -35.65
CA ALA A 448 11.57 -22.56 -36.13
C ALA A 448 11.39 -21.43 -35.10
N ARG A 449 11.10 -20.22 -35.61
CA ARG A 449 10.85 -19.02 -34.83
C ARG A 449 9.49 -18.44 -35.13
N VAL A 450 8.98 -17.68 -34.16
CA VAL A 450 7.82 -16.81 -34.34
C VAL A 450 8.32 -15.49 -34.90
N ILE A 451 7.77 -15.07 -36.04
CA ILE A 451 8.08 -13.78 -36.65
C ILE A 451 6.81 -12.96 -36.88
N TYR A 452 6.97 -11.66 -36.94
CA TYR A 452 5.95 -10.70 -37.31
C TYR A 452 6.40 -10.04 -38.63
N LEU A 453 5.52 -10.06 -39.65
CA LEU A 453 5.76 -9.50 -40.96
C LEU A 453 5.02 -8.20 -41.14
N ARG A 454 5.69 -7.23 -41.73
CA ARG A 454 5.11 -5.95 -42.13
C ARG A 454 3.96 -6.13 -43.10
N PRO A 455 2.91 -5.28 -43.06
CA PRO A 455 1.84 -5.28 -44.08
C PRO A 455 2.39 -5.21 -45.53
N GLY A 456 1.79 -5.97 -46.39
CA GLY A 456 2.24 -6.08 -47.79
C GLY A 456 3.34 -7.12 -48.07
N TYR A 457 3.97 -7.67 -47.03
CA TYR A 457 4.95 -8.73 -47.14
C TYR A 457 4.34 -10.09 -46.84
N THR A 458 4.73 -11.12 -47.61
CA THR A 458 4.31 -12.50 -47.39
C THR A 458 5.53 -13.40 -47.23
N ILE A 459 5.34 -14.56 -46.59
CA ILE A 459 6.39 -15.56 -46.44
C ILE A 459 5.85 -16.94 -46.81
N ALA A 460 6.56 -17.62 -47.70
CA ALA A 460 6.30 -19.00 -48.11
C ALA A 460 7.57 -19.83 -47.90
N GLY A 461 7.53 -20.80 -47.02
CA GLY A 461 8.70 -21.58 -46.64
C GLY A 461 9.82 -20.71 -46.04
N LYS A 462 10.83 -20.42 -46.84
CA LYS A 462 11.99 -19.59 -46.47
C LYS A 462 12.05 -18.26 -47.21
N THR A 463 11.15 -18.04 -48.17
CA THR A 463 11.17 -16.87 -49.06
C THR A 463 10.18 -15.83 -48.58
N ILE A 464 10.65 -14.60 -48.34
CA ILE A 464 9.83 -13.41 -48.13
C ILE A 464 9.63 -12.73 -49.46
N THR A 465 8.38 -12.39 -49.80
CA THR A 465 8.02 -11.64 -51.00
C THR A 465 7.42 -10.30 -50.57
N GLY A 466 7.95 -9.22 -51.13
CA GLY A 466 7.48 -7.85 -50.94
C GLY A 466 6.36 -7.45 -51.90
N PRO A 467 5.73 -6.29 -51.69
CA PRO A 467 4.60 -5.81 -52.52
C PRO A 467 4.97 -5.61 -53.97
N ASP A 468 6.23 -5.32 -54.28
CA ASP A 468 6.71 -5.11 -55.68
C ASP A 468 7.24 -6.39 -56.34
N GLY A 469 6.94 -7.56 -55.76
CA GLY A 469 7.44 -8.83 -56.25
C GLY A 469 8.91 -9.13 -55.89
N TRP A 470 9.56 -8.24 -55.13
CA TRP A 470 10.89 -8.46 -54.57
C TRP A 470 10.89 -9.70 -53.66
N THR A 471 11.91 -10.54 -53.78
CA THR A 471 12.01 -11.76 -52.97
C THR A 471 13.36 -11.87 -52.30
N THR A 472 13.39 -12.42 -51.09
CA THR A 472 14.60 -12.77 -50.36
C THR A 472 14.44 -14.07 -49.59
N ASP A 473 15.57 -14.75 -49.29
CA ASP A 473 15.59 -16.01 -48.54
C ASP A 473 15.97 -15.71 -47.07
N THR A 474 15.14 -16.17 -46.16
CA THR A 474 15.38 -16.02 -44.68
C THR A 474 16.59 -16.80 -44.17
N THR A 475 17.19 -17.66 -44.98
CA THR A 475 18.33 -18.53 -44.57
C THR A 475 19.65 -18.21 -45.28
N SER A 476 19.63 -17.38 -46.35
CA SER A 476 20.84 -17.06 -47.10
C SER A 476 21.79 -16.16 -46.31
N SER A 477 23.00 -16.64 -46.14
CA SER A 477 24.25 -15.90 -45.90
C SER A 477 24.54 -15.25 -44.55
N ILE A 478 23.96 -15.71 -43.42
CA ILE A 478 24.29 -15.06 -42.15
C ILE A 478 25.00 -16.02 -41.22
N ASN A 479 26.14 -15.54 -40.68
CA ASN A 479 26.85 -16.15 -39.59
C ASN A 479 25.90 -16.31 -38.37
N ARG A 480 25.87 -17.49 -37.76
CA ARG A 480 25.00 -17.78 -36.60
C ARG A 480 25.17 -16.79 -35.41
N SER A 481 26.35 -16.16 -35.31
CA SER A 481 26.67 -15.14 -34.32
C SER A 481 26.03 -13.77 -34.62
N GLU A 482 25.66 -13.54 -35.91
CA GLU A 482 25.09 -12.27 -36.36
C GLU A 482 23.60 -12.40 -36.73
N ALA A 483 22.98 -13.53 -36.48
CA ALA A 483 21.57 -13.74 -36.73
C ALA A 483 20.74 -12.69 -36.07
N SER A 484 20.47 -11.64 -36.80
CA SER A 484 19.79 -10.46 -36.33
C SER A 484 18.36 -10.79 -35.92
N TYR A 485 17.85 -10.02 -35.03
CA TYR A 485 16.51 -10.19 -34.51
C TYR A 485 15.44 -9.62 -35.43
N SER A 486 15.86 -8.90 -36.47
CA SER A 486 14.99 -8.28 -37.50
C SER A 486 15.56 -8.44 -38.89
N PHE A 487 14.73 -8.22 -39.90
CA PHE A 487 15.08 -8.29 -41.31
C PHE A 487 14.64 -7.01 -42.00
N THR A 488 15.52 -6.40 -42.80
CA THR A 488 15.23 -5.24 -43.62
C THR A 488 15.18 -5.60 -45.11
N SER A 489 14.75 -4.65 -45.94
CA SER A 489 14.80 -4.80 -47.42
C SER A 489 16.23 -4.91 -47.96
N GLU A 490 17.25 -4.56 -47.20
CA GLU A 490 18.67 -4.61 -47.55
C GLU A 490 19.36 -5.88 -46.99
N GLY A 491 18.65 -6.70 -46.22
CA GLY A 491 19.17 -7.92 -45.61
C GLY A 491 18.86 -7.97 -44.10
N PHE A 492 19.55 -8.85 -43.39
CA PHE A 492 19.42 -8.94 -41.94
C PHE A 492 20.21 -7.81 -41.28
N THR A 493 19.55 -7.02 -40.45
CA THR A 493 20.23 -6.08 -39.58
C THR A 493 20.06 -6.49 -38.10
N ARG A 494 21.12 -6.29 -37.36
CA ARG A 494 21.02 -6.25 -35.92
C ARG A 494 20.49 -4.87 -35.54
N PRO A 495 19.45 -4.70 -34.69
CA PRO A 495 19.20 -3.41 -34.13
C PRO A 495 20.48 -3.01 -33.38
N ASP A 496 21.12 -1.94 -33.77
CA ASP A 496 22.24 -1.40 -33.02
C ASP A 496 21.72 -0.97 -31.66
N LEU A 497 21.97 -1.82 -30.68
CA LEU A 497 21.71 -1.55 -29.29
C LEU A 497 22.88 -0.71 -28.80
N PHE A 498 22.70 0.57 -28.74
CA PHE A 498 23.60 1.54 -28.13
C PHE A 498 25.03 1.59 -28.70
N ASP A 499 25.35 2.66 -29.38
CA ASP A 499 26.70 3.17 -29.35
C ASP A 499 26.95 3.73 -27.94
N PRO A 500 27.86 3.15 -27.14
CA PRO A 500 28.14 3.66 -25.79
C PRO A 500 28.84 5.02 -25.79
N GLU A 501 29.12 5.60 -26.95
CA GLU A 501 29.79 6.91 -27.08
C GLU A 501 28.81 8.10 -27.22
N GLU A 502 27.49 7.90 -27.35
CA GLU A 502 26.50 8.99 -27.42
C GLU A 502 25.75 9.26 -26.08
N THR A 503 26.21 8.76 -24.97
CA THR A 503 25.66 9.12 -23.65
C THR A 503 26.50 10.13 -22.90
N ASP A 504 26.93 11.20 -23.56
CA ASP A 504 27.21 12.45 -22.87
C ASP A 504 25.92 13.28 -22.76
N PHE A 505 25.01 12.82 -21.94
CA PHE A 505 24.04 13.70 -21.32
C PHE A 505 24.68 14.22 -20.03
N ASP A 506 25.26 15.41 -20.14
CA ASP A 506 25.53 16.29 -19.02
C ASP A 506 24.30 16.40 -18.14
N LEU A 507 24.26 15.61 -17.07
CA LEU A 507 23.38 15.83 -15.94
C LEU A 507 24.08 16.83 -15.00
N ASP A 508 24.02 18.10 -15.37
CA ASP A 508 24.15 19.18 -14.41
C ASP A 508 22.80 19.31 -13.68
N PHE A 509 22.85 18.95 -12.38
CA PHE A 509 21.88 19.10 -11.27
C PHE A 509 20.69 18.17 -11.20
#